data_e648775ae0a85859fa568dde731afb0d
#
_entry.id   e648775ae0a85859fa568dde731afb0d
#
_cell.length_a   1.000
_cell.length_b   1.000
_cell.length_c   1.000
_cell.angle_alpha   90.00
_cell.angle_beta   90.00
_cell.angle_gamma   90.00
#
_symmetry.space_group_name_H-M   'P 1'
#
loop_
_entity.id
_entity.type
_entity.pdbx_description
1 polymer ?
#
loop_
_entity_poly.entity_id
_entity_poly.type
_entity_poly.pdbx_seq_one_letter_code
_entity_poly.pdbx_strand_id
1 'polypeptide(L)'
;GGHNAGHTLVVDGEKTVLHLLPSGILRESVCCVIGNGVVVDLHALTKEIDELSEKGIEVSERLSISSACPLILPSHIALDQHREMLKGDKKIGTTGRGIGPAYEDKVARRGIRLGEIFDSSVFSDKLRELLDYHNFWLTEYFSASAVDYNKTLDECYKLFDSVSSMVTDTIEVLHSYRAAGKNILFEGAQGVLLDVDHGTYPFVTSSNTVASSAATGSG
;
A
#
# COMPACT_ATOMS: atom_id res chain seq x y z
N GLY A 1 5.23 -3.03 -4.17
CA GLY A 1 4.55 -1.83 -4.70
C GLY A 1 3.47 -1.33 -3.77
N GLY A 2 2.70 -0.40 -4.26
CA GLY A 2 1.54 0.20 -3.64
C GLY A 2 0.66 0.79 -4.74
N HIS A 3 -0.12 1.81 -4.45
CA HIS A 3 -1.00 2.46 -5.43
C HIS A 3 -0.28 3.37 -6.44
N ASN A 4 1.05 3.34 -6.50
CA ASN A 4 1.87 4.06 -7.50
C ASN A 4 1.81 3.42 -8.90
N ALA A 5 1.53 2.13 -9.00
CA ALA A 5 1.27 1.47 -10.26
C ALA A 5 -0.24 1.48 -10.54
N GLY A 6 -0.61 1.75 -11.79
CA GLY A 6 -1.97 1.57 -12.26
C GLY A 6 -1.98 0.55 -13.39
N HIS A 7 -2.95 -0.33 -13.41
CA HIS A 7 -3.16 -1.27 -14.50
C HIS A 7 -4.58 -1.12 -15.06
N THR A 8 -4.63 -1.05 -16.37
CA THR A 8 -5.90 -0.87 -17.08
C THR A 8 -6.36 -2.20 -17.65
N LEU A 9 -7.57 -2.58 -17.32
CA LEU A 9 -8.24 -3.76 -17.85
C LEU A 9 -9.38 -3.33 -18.77
N VAL A 10 -9.58 -4.11 -19.81
CA VAL A 10 -10.75 -3.98 -20.69
C VAL A 10 -11.43 -5.33 -20.71
N VAL A 11 -12.62 -5.40 -20.10
CA VAL A 11 -13.42 -6.61 -20.04
C VAL A 11 -14.77 -6.30 -20.70
N ASP A 12 -15.13 -7.06 -21.72
CA ASP A 12 -16.38 -6.88 -22.49
C ASP A 12 -16.61 -5.45 -23.00
N GLY A 13 -15.49 -4.76 -23.34
CA GLY A 13 -15.50 -3.38 -23.84
C GLY A 13 -15.53 -2.30 -22.73
N GLU A 14 -15.72 -2.69 -21.48
CA GLU A 14 -15.67 -1.78 -20.34
C GLU A 14 -14.23 -1.64 -19.82
N LYS A 15 -13.80 -0.37 -19.66
CA LYS A 15 -12.48 -0.03 -19.15
C LYS A 15 -12.51 0.20 -17.64
N THR A 16 -11.69 -0.53 -16.90
CA THR A 16 -11.48 -0.34 -15.46
C THR A 16 -10.00 -0.14 -15.17
N VAL A 17 -9.67 0.83 -14.33
CA VAL A 17 -8.30 1.09 -13.87
C VAL A 17 -8.23 0.71 -12.40
N LEU A 18 -7.29 -0.18 -12.07
CA LEU A 18 -7.02 -0.63 -10.71
C LEU A 18 -5.62 -0.20 -10.29
N HIS A 19 -5.39 -0.04 -9.00
CA HIS A 19 -4.09 0.35 -8.41
C HIS A 19 -3.64 -0.60 -7.31
N LEU A 20 -4.47 -0.81 -6.28
CA LEU A 20 -4.19 -1.70 -5.14
C LEU A 20 -4.89 -3.04 -5.28
N LEU A 21 -6.11 -3.04 -5.81
CA LEU A 21 -6.89 -4.26 -5.94
C LEU A 21 -6.30 -5.15 -7.03
N PRO A 22 -6.10 -6.46 -6.75
CA PRO A 22 -5.68 -7.41 -7.77
C PRO A 22 -6.68 -7.48 -8.93
N SER A 23 -6.19 -7.65 -10.17
CA SER A 23 -7.02 -7.66 -11.38
C SER A 23 -8.10 -8.76 -11.37
N GLY A 24 -7.87 -9.84 -10.63
CA GLY A 24 -8.83 -10.91 -10.42
C GLY A 24 -10.16 -10.49 -9.78
N ILE A 25 -10.21 -9.31 -9.12
CA ILE A 25 -11.43 -8.81 -8.47
C ILE A 25 -12.59 -8.62 -9.44
N LEU A 26 -12.31 -8.37 -10.72
CA LEU A 26 -13.32 -8.24 -11.78
C LEU A 26 -13.99 -9.59 -12.18
N ARG A 27 -13.54 -10.70 -11.59
CA ARG A 27 -14.08 -12.03 -11.82
C ARG A 27 -14.77 -12.55 -10.56
N GLU A 28 -16.06 -12.80 -10.60
CA GLU A 28 -16.87 -13.24 -9.44
C GLU A 28 -16.34 -14.49 -8.74
N SER A 29 -15.72 -15.42 -9.49
CA SER A 29 -15.18 -16.67 -8.95
C SER A 29 -13.78 -16.57 -8.34
N VAL A 30 -13.17 -15.39 -8.35
CA VAL A 30 -11.79 -15.17 -7.90
C VAL A 30 -11.78 -14.51 -6.52
N CYS A 31 -11.10 -15.14 -5.56
CA CYS A 31 -10.74 -14.50 -4.30
C CYS A 31 -9.41 -13.78 -4.45
N CYS A 32 -9.34 -12.55 -3.99
CA CYS A 32 -8.19 -11.69 -4.11
C CYS A 32 -7.48 -11.51 -2.76
N VAL A 33 -6.16 -11.42 -2.82
CA VAL A 33 -5.33 -11.23 -1.62
C VAL A 33 -4.33 -10.10 -1.86
N ILE A 34 -4.32 -9.11 -0.97
CA ILE A 34 -3.25 -8.10 -0.89
C ILE A 34 -2.24 -8.59 0.16
N GLY A 35 -1.08 -9.04 -0.30
CA GLY A 35 -0.03 -9.60 0.56
C GLY A 35 0.78 -8.52 1.30
N ASN A 36 1.51 -8.94 2.33
CA ASN A 36 2.33 -8.09 3.21
C ASN A 36 3.46 -7.31 2.50
N GLY A 37 3.73 -7.62 1.25
CA GLY A 37 4.68 -6.88 0.41
C GLY A 37 4.15 -5.52 -0.08
N VAL A 38 2.84 -5.29 -0.02
CA VAL A 38 2.19 -4.06 -0.49
C VAL A 38 2.16 -3.01 0.62
N VAL A 39 2.53 -1.76 0.29
CA VAL A 39 2.30 -0.60 1.17
C VAL A 39 0.93 -0.02 0.85
N VAL A 40 0.08 0.15 1.87
CA VAL A 40 -1.35 0.45 1.71
C VAL A 40 -1.65 1.88 2.13
N ASP A 41 -2.21 2.64 1.22
CA ASP A 41 -2.89 3.90 1.49
C ASP A 41 -4.38 3.62 1.65
N LEU A 42 -4.93 3.89 2.85
CA LEU A 42 -6.34 3.61 3.14
C LEU A 42 -7.30 4.46 2.30
N HIS A 43 -6.95 5.72 1.99
CA HIS A 43 -7.77 6.55 1.11
C HIS A 43 -7.84 5.99 -0.31
N ALA A 44 -6.69 5.58 -0.85
CA ALA A 44 -6.64 5.00 -2.19
C ALA A 44 -7.40 3.68 -2.25
N LEU A 45 -7.27 2.85 -1.21
CA LEU A 45 -7.94 1.55 -1.14
C LEU A 45 -9.46 1.68 -1.03
N THR A 46 -9.95 2.48 -0.09
CA THR A 46 -11.40 2.68 0.11
C THR A 46 -12.04 3.29 -1.13
N LYS A 47 -11.41 4.30 -1.72
CA LYS A 47 -11.89 4.90 -2.97
C LYS A 47 -12.01 3.88 -4.10
N GLU A 48 -11.01 3.00 -4.26
CA GLU A 48 -11.03 1.98 -5.31
C GLU A 48 -12.12 0.91 -5.07
N ILE A 49 -12.35 0.55 -3.80
CA ILE A 49 -13.45 -0.33 -3.40
C ILE A 49 -14.80 0.30 -3.72
N ASP A 50 -15.00 1.58 -3.35
CA ASP A 50 -16.23 2.31 -3.58
C ASP A 50 -16.54 2.41 -5.09
N GLU A 51 -15.54 2.76 -5.92
CA GLU A 51 -15.68 2.86 -7.37
C GLU A 51 -16.08 1.51 -8.02
N LEU A 52 -15.63 0.38 -7.49
CA LEU A 52 -16.04 -0.94 -7.96
C LEU A 52 -17.45 -1.32 -7.46
N SER A 53 -17.76 -0.97 -6.22
CA SER A 53 -19.09 -1.21 -5.64
C SER A 53 -20.18 -0.43 -6.39
N GLU A 54 -19.90 0.81 -6.82
CA GLU A 54 -20.80 1.58 -7.69
C GLU A 54 -21.05 0.93 -9.04
N LYS A 55 -20.14 0.09 -9.51
CA LYS A 55 -20.28 -0.72 -10.73
C LYS A 55 -20.94 -2.10 -10.47
N GLY A 56 -21.39 -2.35 -9.24
CA GLY A 56 -22.01 -3.61 -8.86
C GLY A 56 -21.03 -4.76 -8.63
N ILE A 57 -19.74 -4.46 -8.46
CA ILE A 57 -18.72 -5.49 -8.17
C ILE A 57 -18.57 -5.60 -6.65
N GLU A 58 -18.99 -6.74 -6.09
CA GLU A 58 -18.82 -7.03 -4.67
C GLU A 58 -17.36 -7.35 -4.36
N VAL A 59 -16.74 -6.50 -3.53
CA VAL A 59 -15.32 -6.60 -3.18
C VAL A 59 -15.13 -7.24 -1.81
N SER A 60 -15.92 -6.84 -0.81
CA SER A 60 -15.69 -7.14 0.61
C SER A 60 -15.65 -8.63 0.94
N GLU A 61 -16.49 -9.43 0.27
CA GLU A 61 -16.57 -10.89 0.48
C GLU A 61 -15.42 -11.66 -0.17
N ARG A 62 -14.70 -11.03 -1.11
CA ARG A 62 -13.69 -11.69 -1.94
C ARG A 62 -12.28 -11.13 -1.80
N LEU A 63 -12.10 -10.10 -0.97
CA LEU A 63 -10.81 -9.48 -0.72
C LEU A 63 -10.31 -9.83 0.68
N SER A 64 -9.08 -10.31 0.76
CA SER A 64 -8.31 -10.45 2.00
C SER A 64 -7.10 -9.53 1.97
N ILE A 65 -6.87 -8.79 3.03
CA ILE A 65 -5.75 -7.84 3.13
C ILE A 65 -4.85 -8.25 4.30
N SER A 66 -3.56 -8.38 4.04
CA SER A 66 -2.61 -8.76 5.09
C SER A 66 -2.56 -7.73 6.21
N SER A 67 -2.78 -8.17 7.43
CA SER A 67 -2.56 -7.36 8.63
C SER A 67 -1.12 -6.83 8.75
N ALA A 68 -0.16 -7.45 8.07
CA ALA A 68 1.25 -7.06 8.04
C ALA A 68 1.60 -6.03 6.95
N CYS A 69 0.64 -5.56 6.14
CA CYS A 69 0.87 -4.48 5.17
C CYS A 69 1.28 -3.20 5.89
N PRO A 70 2.39 -2.55 5.51
CA PRO A 70 2.72 -1.22 6.04
C PRO A 70 1.73 -0.17 5.52
N LEU A 71 1.40 0.79 6.38
CA LEU A 71 0.56 1.93 6.01
C LEU A 71 1.35 3.03 5.30
N ILE A 72 0.71 3.65 4.33
CA ILE A 72 1.11 4.96 3.83
C ILE A 72 0.26 6.01 4.56
N LEU A 73 0.93 6.95 5.20
CA LEU A 73 0.30 8.04 5.94
C LEU A 73 0.54 9.38 5.22
N PRO A 74 -0.23 10.43 5.53
CA PRO A 74 -0.03 11.76 4.94
C PRO A 74 1.41 12.29 5.07
N SER A 75 2.11 11.94 6.14
CA SER A 75 3.51 12.30 6.34
C SER A 75 4.48 11.64 5.35
N HIS A 76 4.23 10.41 4.94
CA HIS A 76 5.00 9.75 3.87
C HIS A 76 4.85 10.49 2.54
N ILE A 77 3.62 10.89 2.21
CA ILE A 77 3.32 11.65 0.98
C ILE A 77 4.04 13.01 1.02
N ALA A 78 3.95 13.71 2.15
CA ALA A 78 4.62 14.99 2.34
C ALA A 78 6.15 14.86 2.18
N LEU A 79 6.77 13.85 2.81
CA LEU A 79 8.21 13.59 2.69
C LEU A 79 8.62 13.28 1.24
N ASP A 80 7.85 12.44 0.53
CA ASP A 80 8.13 12.07 -0.86
C ASP A 80 8.14 13.32 -1.76
N GLN A 81 7.10 14.14 -1.65
CA GLN A 81 6.95 15.37 -2.43
C GLN A 81 8.06 16.39 -2.14
N HIS A 82 8.39 16.62 -0.86
CA HIS A 82 9.42 17.61 -0.50
C HIS A 82 10.83 17.12 -0.86
N ARG A 83 11.11 15.82 -0.77
CA ARG A 83 12.37 15.23 -1.26
C ARG A 83 12.56 15.46 -2.76
N GLU A 84 11.52 15.26 -3.55
CA GLU A 84 11.57 15.50 -4.99
C GLU A 84 11.71 17.00 -5.33
N MET A 85 10.96 17.87 -4.63
CA MET A 85 11.10 19.32 -4.81
C MET A 85 12.50 19.82 -4.54
N LEU A 86 13.15 19.32 -3.48
CA LEU A 86 14.51 19.75 -3.10
C LEU A 86 15.57 19.32 -4.14
N LYS A 87 15.35 18.21 -4.85
CA LYS A 87 16.28 17.72 -5.87
C LYS A 87 16.26 18.53 -7.17
N GLY A 88 15.25 19.34 -7.41
CA GLY A 88 15.15 20.17 -8.63
C GLY A 88 15.30 19.34 -9.90
N ASP A 89 16.30 19.65 -10.72
CA ASP A 89 16.57 18.92 -11.98
C ASP A 89 17.11 17.51 -11.78
N LYS A 90 17.52 17.13 -10.56
CA LYS A 90 18.04 15.81 -10.21
C LYS A 90 16.95 14.89 -9.65
N LYS A 91 15.68 15.16 -9.92
CA LYS A 91 14.56 14.35 -9.48
C LYS A 91 14.70 12.89 -9.92
N ILE A 92 14.28 11.96 -9.07
CA ILE A 92 14.12 10.55 -9.44
C ILE A 92 12.88 10.38 -10.31
N GLY A 93 11.89 11.25 -10.16
CA GLY A 93 10.60 11.16 -10.84
C GLY A 93 9.64 10.23 -10.11
N THR A 94 9.59 10.33 -8.77
CA THR A 94 8.63 9.56 -7.97
C THR A 94 7.19 9.99 -8.29
N THR A 95 6.23 9.14 -7.94
CA THR A 95 4.81 9.48 -8.12
C THR A 95 4.29 10.46 -7.06
N GLY A 96 5.10 10.81 -6.06
CA GLY A 96 4.72 11.67 -4.95
C GLY A 96 3.65 11.08 -4.03
N ARG A 97 3.50 9.75 -4.04
CA ARG A 97 2.46 9.01 -3.29
C ARG A 97 2.96 8.39 -1.99
N GLY A 98 4.17 8.74 -1.56
CA GLY A 98 4.72 8.27 -0.29
C GLY A 98 5.22 6.82 -0.27
N ILE A 99 5.33 6.18 -1.43
CA ILE A 99 5.73 4.77 -1.53
C ILE A 99 7.14 4.55 -0.97
N GLY A 100 8.12 5.36 -1.43
CA GLY A 100 9.50 5.27 -0.98
C GLY A 100 9.64 5.44 0.52
N PRO A 101 9.15 6.53 1.11
CA PRO A 101 9.17 6.74 2.56
C PRO A 101 8.50 5.63 3.37
N ALA A 102 7.38 5.05 2.89
CA ALA A 102 6.73 3.94 3.58
C ALA A 102 7.58 2.66 3.57
N TYR A 103 8.28 2.34 2.47
CA TYR A 103 9.24 1.24 2.45
C TYR A 103 10.49 1.53 3.31
N GLU A 104 10.98 2.77 3.32
CA GLU A 104 12.05 3.20 4.22
C GLU A 104 11.69 2.91 5.68
N ASP A 105 10.49 3.28 6.10
CA ASP A 105 10.01 3.06 7.46
C ASP A 105 9.80 1.58 7.77
N LYS A 106 9.30 0.80 6.81
CA LYS A 106 9.22 -0.66 6.95
C LYS A 106 10.58 -1.26 7.27
N VAL A 107 11.61 -0.92 6.51
CA VAL A 107 12.98 -1.46 6.69
C VAL A 107 13.64 -0.92 7.95
N ALA A 108 13.39 0.35 8.30
CA ALA A 108 13.83 0.97 9.56
C ALA A 108 13.07 0.43 10.79
N ARG A 109 12.02 -0.35 10.61
CA ARG A 109 11.19 -0.97 11.67
C ARG A 109 10.41 0.03 12.53
N ARG A 110 10.16 1.23 12.00
CA ARG A 110 9.28 2.25 12.58
C ARG A 110 7.93 2.36 11.86
N GLY A 111 7.79 1.69 10.71
CA GLY A 111 6.53 1.66 9.96
C GLY A 111 5.41 1.00 10.75
N ILE A 112 4.21 1.52 10.58
CA ILE A 112 2.99 1.00 11.20
C ILE A 112 2.34 0.01 10.27
N ARG A 113 1.92 -1.15 10.79
CA ARG A 113 1.21 -2.18 10.04
C ARG A 113 -0.30 -2.01 10.15
N LEU A 114 -1.01 -2.38 9.11
CA LEU A 114 -2.46 -2.26 9.03
C LEU A 114 -3.18 -2.93 10.22
N GLY A 115 -2.74 -4.11 10.61
CA GLY A 115 -3.33 -4.84 11.75
C GLY A 115 -3.10 -4.18 13.11
N GLU A 116 -2.16 -3.25 13.24
CA GLU A 116 -1.92 -2.55 14.51
C GLU A 116 -3.02 -1.54 14.84
N ILE A 117 -3.85 -1.17 13.85
CA ILE A 117 -5.01 -0.29 14.09
C ILE A 117 -6.08 -0.97 14.96
N PHE A 118 -6.14 -2.31 15.01
CA PHE A 118 -7.06 -3.04 15.90
C PHE A 118 -6.79 -2.77 17.38
N ASP A 119 -5.55 -2.45 17.75
CA ASP A 119 -5.19 -2.02 19.10
C ASP A 119 -5.00 -0.50 19.12
N SER A 120 -6.01 0.19 19.63
CA SER A 120 -6.03 1.67 19.61
C SER A 120 -4.88 2.30 20.41
N SER A 121 -4.41 1.66 21.48
CA SER A 121 -3.29 2.17 22.27
C SER A 121 -1.97 2.01 21.52
N VAL A 122 -1.73 0.84 20.96
CA VAL A 122 -0.53 0.56 20.17
C VAL A 122 -0.47 1.46 18.93
N PHE A 123 -1.58 1.61 18.22
CA PHE A 123 -1.63 2.45 17.02
C PHE A 123 -1.40 3.92 17.33
N SER A 124 -2.08 4.47 18.34
CA SER A 124 -1.96 5.88 18.71
C SER A 124 -0.55 6.26 19.16
N ASP A 125 0.10 5.39 19.95
CA ASP A 125 1.46 5.61 20.43
C ASP A 125 2.47 5.56 19.27
N LYS A 126 2.38 4.54 18.41
CA LYS A 126 3.24 4.42 17.22
C LYS A 126 3.05 5.56 16.23
N LEU A 127 1.80 5.99 16.01
CA LEU A 127 1.50 7.12 15.13
C LEU A 127 2.14 8.40 15.67
N ARG A 128 2.08 8.63 16.97
CA ARG A 128 2.71 9.80 17.61
C ARG A 128 4.23 9.78 17.41
N GLU A 129 4.88 8.67 17.75
CA GLU A 129 6.32 8.52 17.58
C GLU A 129 6.76 8.72 16.12
N LEU A 130 6.02 8.14 15.18
CA LEU A 130 6.31 8.27 13.75
C LEU A 130 6.11 9.70 13.25
N LEU A 131 5.02 10.36 13.64
CA LEU A 131 4.76 11.73 13.24
C LEU A 131 5.73 12.71 13.88
N ASP A 132 6.18 12.50 15.12
CA ASP A 132 7.22 13.33 15.74
C ASP A 132 8.52 13.26 14.92
N TYR A 133 8.91 12.06 14.47
CA TYR A 133 10.07 11.88 13.61
C TYR A 133 9.88 12.52 12.23
N HIS A 134 8.75 12.31 11.57
CA HIS A 134 8.50 12.87 10.23
C HIS A 134 8.34 14.38 10.26
N ASN A 135 7.63 14.91 11.26
CA ASN A 135 7.39 16.33 11.40
C ASN A 135 8.70 17.08 11.67
N PHE A 136 9.63 16.47 12.42
CA PHE A 136 10.97 17.05 12.57
C PHE A 136 11.64 17.27 11.19
N TRP A 137 11.61 16.28 10.31
CA TRP A 137 12.14 16.43 8.96
C TRP A 137 11.37 17.46 8.13
N LEU A 138 10.05 17.44 8.20
CA LEU A 138 9.20 18.38 7.46
C LEU A 138 9.45 19.81 7.88
N THR A 139 9.49 20.10 9.19
CA THR A 139 9.63 21.47 9.69
C THR A 139 11.07 21.96 9.65
N GLU A 140 12.03 21.19 10.18
CA GLU A 140 13.41 21.65 10.36
C GLU A 140 14.25 21.54 9.10
N TYR A 141 14.02 20.50 8.28
CA TYR A 141 14.83 20.29 7.08
C TYR A 141 14.18 20.82 5.82
N PHE A 142 12.88 20.58 5.64
CA PHE A 142 12.17 20.99 4.43
C PHE A 142 11.46 22.34 4.56
N SER A 143 11.39 22.94 5.74
CA SER A 143 10.61 24.16 6.02
C SER A 143 9.15 24.03 5.59
N ALA A 144 8.59 22.84 5.75
CA ALA A 144 7.23 22.48 5.40
C ALA A 144 6.33 22.48 6.63
N SER A 145 5.01 22.41 6.41
CA SER A 145 4.06 22.29 7.51
C SER A 145 4.09 20.88 8.11
N ALA A 146 3.96 20.82 9.43
CA ALA A 146 3.77 19.55 10.15
C ALA A 146 2.45 18.90 9.76
N VAL A 147 2.42 17.56 9.76
CA VAL A 147 1.21 16.77 9.62
C VAL A 147 0.52 16.67 10.98
N ASP A 148 -0.77 16.98 11.00
CA ASP A 148 -1.57 16.98 12.22
C ASP A 148 -1.86 15.56 12.71
N TYR A 149 -1.53 15.29 13.97
CA TYR A 149 -1.69 13.98 14.59
C TYR A 149 -3.16 13.58 14.74
N ASN A 150 -3.99 14.48 15.30
CA ASN A 150 -5.39 14.14 15.60
C ASN A 150 -6.17 13.89 14.31
N LYS A 151 -5.97 14.75 13.32
CA LYS A 151 -6.57 14.57 11.99
C LYS A 151 -6.15 13.24 11.36
N THR A 152 -4.87 12.90 11.41
CA THR A 152 -4.36 11.65 10.85
C THR A 152 -4.94 10.44 11.60
N LEU A 153 -5.01 10.51 12.92
CA LEU A 153 -5.57 9.44 13.76
C LEU A 153 -7.03 9.18 13.43
N ASP A 154 -7.85 10.24 13.41
CA ASP A 154 -9.29 10.17 13.14
C ASP A 154 -9.58 9.65 11.72
N GLU A 155 -8.83 10.12 10.72
CA GLU A 155 -8.94 9.66 9.34
C GLU A 155 -8.57 8.18 9.21
N CYS A 156 -7.49 7.75 9.86
CA CYS A 156 -7.09 6.33 9.85
C CYS A 156 -8.17 5.43 10.44
N TYR A 157 -8.74 5.77 11.59
CA TYR A 157 -9.82 4.98 12.19
C TYR A 157 -11.05 4.92 11.30
N LYS A 158 -11.49 6.07 10.78
CA LYS A 158 -12.65 6.15 9.90
C LYS A 158 -12.51 5.27 8.65
N LEU A 159 -11.35 5.32 8.00
CA LEU A 159 -11.10 4.55 6.78
C LEU A 159 -10.89 3.06 7.10
N PHE A 160 -10.21 2.76 8.20
CA PHE A 160 -9.97 1.40 8.64
C PHE A 160 -11.27 0.65 8.96
N ASP A 161 -12.25 1.33 9.57
CA ASP A 161 -13.54 0.74 9.90
C ASP A 161 -14.21 0.12 8.65
N SER A 162 -14.12 0.79 7.50
CA SER A 162 -14.70 0.30 6.24
C SER A 162 -14.00 -0.92 5.63
N VAL A 163 -12.75 -1.20 6.02
CA VAL A 163 -11.95 -2.31 5.46
C VAL A 163 -11.57 -3.35 6.51
N SER A 164 -11.87 -3.11 7.78
CA SER A 164 -11.42 -3.93 8.92
C SER A 164 -11.81 -5.40 8.80
N SER A 165 -13.00 -5.70 8.29
CA SER A 165 -13.49 -7.07 8.07
C SER A 165 -12.69 -7.86 7.03
N MET A 166 -11.98 -7.17 6.14
CA MET A 166 -11.12 -7.78 5.12
C MET A 166 -9.69 -8.01 5.60
N VAL A 167 -9.30 -7.43 6.75
CA VAL A 167 -7.94 -7.53 7.29
C VAL A 167 -7.76 -8.83 8.06
N THR A 168 -6.78 -9.64 7.63
CA THR A 168 -6.57 -10.99 8.17
C THR A 168 -5.12 -11.44 8.07
N ASP A 169 -4.81 -12.63 8.58
CA ASP A 169 -3.57 -13.34 8.28
C ASP A 169 -3.65 -13.99 6.89
N THR A 170 -3.07 -13.32 5.91
CA THR A 170 -3.08 -13.79 4.52
C THR A 170 -2.18 -15.02 4.29
N ILE A 171 -1.24 -15.31 5.18
CA ILE A 171 -0.42 -16.52 5.11
C ILE A 171 -1.31 -17.73 5.36
N GLU A 172 -2.14 -17.70 6.40
CA GLU A 172 -3.12 -18.77 6.68
C GLU A 172 -4.13 -18.93 5.54
N VAL A 173 -4.63 -17.83 4.97
CA VAL A 173 -5.54 -17.83 3.82
C VAL A 173 -4.91 -18.53 2.63
N LEU A 174 -3.69 -18.17 2.25
CA LEU A 174 -3.00 -18.77 1.09
C LEU A 174 -2.64 -20.24 1.34
N HIS A 175 -2.23 -20.59 2.56
CA HIS A 175 -1.99 -21.98 2.94
C HIS A 175 -3.26 -22.83 2.85
N SER A 176 -4.40 -22.29 3.27
CA SER A 176 -5.70 -22.98 3.17
C SER A 176 -6.10 -23.22 1.70
N TYR A 177 -5.92 -22.22 0.83
CA TYR A 177 -6.18 -22.39 -0.61
C TYR A 177 -5.25 -23.42 -1.24
N ARG A 178 -3.97 -23.42 -0.89
CA ARG A 178 -3.01 -24.42 -1.36
C ARG A 178 -3.39 -25.83 -0.90
N ALA A 179 -3.75 -26.00 0.37
CA ALA A 179 -4.21 -27.28 0.93
C ALA A 179 -5.49 -27.79 0.25
N ALA A 180 -6.37 -26.88 -0.13
CA ALA A 180 -7.59 -27.19 -0.89
C ALA A 180 -7.35 -27.42 -2.41
N GLY A 181 -6.08 -27.43 -2.86
CA GLY A 181 -5.74 -27.66 -4.28
C GLY A 181 -6.15 -26.51 -5.21
N LYS A 182 -6.33 -25.31 -4.70
CA LYS A 182 -6.66 -24.13 -5.51
C LYS A 182 -5.44 -23.62 -6.25
N ASN A 183 -5.66 -23.05 -7.43
CA ASN A 183 -4.61 -22.35 -8.17
C ASN A 183 -4.42 -20.96 -7.58
N ILE A 184 -3.15 -20.56 -7.37
CA ILE A 184 -2.79 -19.23 -6.88
C ILE A 184 -1.98 -18.53 -7.97
N LEU A 185 -2.44 -17.34 -8.38
CA LEU A 185 -1.73 -16.47 -9.31
C LEU A 185 -1.13 -15.30 -8.53
N PHE A 186 0.17 -15.11 -8.62
CA PHE A 186 0.87 -13.97 -8.03
C PHE A 186 0.94 -12.84 -9.07
N GLU A 187 0.35 -11.70 -8.72
CA GLU A 187 0.37 -10.48 -9.52
C GLU A 187 1.35 -9.50 -8.91
N GLY A 188 2.46 -9.24 -9.62
CA GLY A 188 3.41 -8.18 -9.27
C GLY A 188 2.98 -6.84 -9.85
N ALA A 189 3.77 -5.80 -9.57
CA ALA A 189 3.58 -4.47 -10.11
C ALA A 189 4.88 -3.98 -10.77
N GLN A 190 4.78 -2.97 -11.63
CA GLN A 190 5.88 -2.39 -12.41
C GLN A 190 6.52 -3.41 -13.38
N GLY A 191 7.85 -3.44 -13.45
CA GLY A 191 8.62 -4.33 -14.32
C GLY A 191 10.08 -4.42 -13.88
N VAL A 192 10.82 -5.39 -14.39
CA VAL A 192 12.18 -5.73 -13.93
C VAL A 192 13.16 -4.56 -13.99
N LEU A 193 13.03 -3.68 -14.97
CA LEU A 193 13.89 -2.48 -15.08
C LEU A 193 13.62 -1.44 -13.99
N LEU A 194 12.51 -1.55 -13.28
CA LEU A 194 12.15 -0.72 -12.14
C LEU A 194 12.40 -1.40 -10.78
N ASP A 195 12.95 -2.61 -10.78
CA ASP A 195 13.29 -3.34 -9.54
C ASP A 195 14.38 -2.60 -8.76
N VAL A 196 14.23 -2.51 -7.44
CA VAL A 196 15.16 -1.76 -6.58
C VAL A 196 16.57 -2.33 -6.60
N ASP A 197 16.72 -3.65 -6.80
CA ASP A 197 18.01 -4.33 -6.81
C ASP A 197 18.54 -4.61 -8.22
N HIS A 198 17.65 -4.94 -9.16
CA HIS A 198 17.99 -5.41 -10.50
C HIS A 198 17.68 -4.40 -11.62
N GLY A 199 17.03 -3.29 -11.28
CA GLY A 199 16.64 -2.26 -12.25
C GLY A 199 17.73 -1.22 -12.53
N THR A 200 17.30 -0.14 -13.19
CA THR A 200 18.17 0.98 -13.59
C THR A 200 18.34 2.00 -12.47
N TYR A 201 18.88 1.55 -11.34
CA TYR A 201 19.12 2.38 -10.16
C TYR A 201 19.87 3.69 -10.49
N PRO A 202 19.47 4.88 -9.97
CA PRO A 202 18.45 5.11 -8.96
C PRO A 202 17.02 5.32 -9.51
N PHE A 203 16.79 5.19 -10.80
CA PHE A 203 15.51 5.41 -11.46
C PHE A 203 14.65 4.14 -11.42
N VAL A 204 14.29 3.74 -10.20
CA VAL A 204 13.58 2.49 -9.87
C VAL A 204 12.46 2.77 -8.88
N THR A 205 11.57 1.79 -8.68
CA THR A 205 10.63 1.81 -7.55
C THR A 205 11.35 1.38 -6.26
N SER A 206 10.74 1.62 -5.12
CA SER A 206 11.31 1.25 -3.80
C SER A 206 11.01 -0.19 -3.37
N SER A 207 10.62 -1.03 -4.30
CA SER A 207 10.27 -2.43 -4.04
C SER A 207 10.86 -3.37 -5.08
N ASN A 208 10.90 -4.67 -4.76
CA ASN A 208 11.24 -5.69 -5.72
C ASN A 208 10.04 -5.99 -6.64
N THR A 209 10.33 -6.07 -7.94
CA THR A 209 9.34 -6.33 -8.99
C THR A 209 9.54 -7.68 -9.67
N VAL A 210 10.63 -8.37 -9.34
CA VAL A 210 10.97 -9.70 -9.86
C VAL A 210 10.15 -10.80 -9.20
N ALA A 211 10.03 -11.97 -9.84
CA ALA A 211 9.17 -13.05 -9.39
C ALA A 211 9.46 -13.54 -7.95
N SER A 212 10.70 -13.44 -7.48
CA SER A 212 11.07 -13.80 -6.11
C SER A 212 10.37 -12.98 -5.03
N SER A 213 9.88 -11.78 -5.38
CA SER A 213 9.11 -10.95 -4.47
C SER A 213 7.75 -11.57 -4.08
N ALA A 214 7.24 -12.52 -4.85
CA ALA A 214 6.04 -13.27 -4.51
C ALA A 214 6.21 -14.02 -3.17
N ALA A 215 7.35 -14.68 -2.96
CA ALA A 215 7.61 -15.43 -1.72
C ALA A 215 7.68 -14.52 -0.50
N THR A 216 8.40 -13.39 -0.58
CA THR A 216 8.54 -12.45 0.57
C THR A 216 7.31 -11.56 0.77
N GLY A 217 6.53 -11.33 -0.27
CA GLY A 217 5.38 -10.43 -0.26
C GLY A 217 4.04 -11.09 0.07
N SER A 218 4.01 -12.42 0.18
CA SER A 218 2.78 -13.18 0.44
C SER A 218 2.92 -14.26 1.53
N GLY A 219 4.14 -14.66 1.85
CA GLY A 219 4.41 -15.68 2.88
C GLY A 219 4.59 -17.09 2.34
#